data_6b10834c48949663d474d9ff529bb0e3
#
_entry.id   6b10834c48949663d474d9ff529bb0e3
#
_cell.length_a   1.000
_cell.length_b   1.000
_cell.length_c   1.000
_cell.angle_alpha   90.00
_cell.angle_beta   90.00
_cell.angle_gamma   90.00
#
_symmetry.space_group_name_H-M   'P 1'
#
loop_
_entity.id
_entity.type
_entity.pdbx_description
1 polymer ?
#
loop_
_entity_poly.entity_id
_entity_poly.type
_entity_poly.pdbx_seq_one_letter_code
_entity_poly.pdbx_strand_id
1 'polypeptide(L)'
;PVDFRTVFDGTLAGGNLYHVVTMSDDGEAILDGFHIVNGNASTGSSVIKTGGGVLHEYGTLYIRNCMIENNVATNGAGIVMLGTTKKLVMTNTVVNNNTNTGLASESFYSAITLENDARLNHCTIIHNNAPGICAMNGQLRLYNSVLWGNTSTGTIAPEDIQITGEATTLDIRNNAIQNAPEEWNLWSENIQLSVVQGDPLYPAFVNPTRNVGAVSSGYDTPLGGPARFEPTCESPLVIAGDESIVGDPDLALDADITGHNFAVGGAPDIGAYEATCLNPVGSVLYVRSGPAGTASS
;
A
#
# COMPACT_ATOMS: atom_id res chain seq x y z
N PRO A 1 13.20 8.51 12.64
CA PRO A 1 12.14 9.43 12.99
C PRO A 1 11.43 9.87 11.73
N VAL A 2 10.19 9.45 11.58
CA VAL A 2 9.30 9.73 10.42
C VAL A 2 9.02 11.25 10.27
N ASP A 3 9.44 12.05 11.23
CA ASP A 3 9.04 13.44 11.41
C ASP A 3 9.81 14.46 10.54
N PHE A 4 10.71 14.02 9.66
CA PHE A 4 11.55 14.94 8.87
C PHE A 4 11.38 14.84 7.36
N ARG A 5 10.27 14.24 6.89
CA ARG A 5 9.98 14.22 5.46
C ARG A 5 9.63 15.62 4.97
N THR A 6 10.11 15.96 3.79
CA THR A 6 9.61 17.14 3.07
C THR A 6 8.16 16.90 2.68
N VAL A 7 7.28 17.82 3.10
CA VAL A 7 5.84 17.73 2.81
C VAL A 7 5.54 18.46 1.50
N PHE A 8 4.92 17.76 0.58
CA PHE A 8 4.23 18.33 -0.58
C PHE A 8 2.74 18.43 -0.22
N ASP A 9 2.31 19.62 0.17
CA ASP A 9 0.95 19.90 0.62
C ASP A 9 0.15 20.56 -0.48
N GLY A 10 -0.92 19.90 -0.92
CA GLY A 10 -1.84 20.43 -1.93
C GLY A 10 -2.77 21.54 -1.46
N THR A 11 -2.71 21.93 -0.19
CA THR A 11 -3.60 22.94 0.38
C THR A 11 -3.32 24.33 -0.17
N LEU A 12 -4.33 24.99 -0.72
CA LEU A 12 -4.27 26.37 -1.20
C LEU A 12 -5.40 27.21 -0.59
N ALA A 13 -5.22 28.53 -0.50
CA ALA A 13 -6.21 29.45 0.08
C ALA A 13 -7.58 29.46 -0.63
N GLY A 14 -7.65 29.02 -1.89
CA GLY A 14 -8.88 29.00 -2.70
C GLY A 14 -9.40 27.59 -3.01
N GLY A 15 -8.82 26.56 -2.45
CA GLY A 15 -9.10 25.14 -2.73
C GLY A 15 -7.81 24.37 -2.94
N ASN A 16 -7.85 23.06 -2.87
CA ASN A 16 -6.66 22.23 -2.99
C ASN A 16 -6.23 22.06 -4.44
N LEU A 17 -4.93 21.76 -4.64
CA LEU A 17 -4.42 21.28 -5.93
C LEU A 17 -5.17 20.01 -6.36
N TYR A 18 -5.45 19.85 -7.64
CA TYR A 18 -6.02 18.59 -8.15
C TYR A 18 -5.05 17.43 -7.94
N HIS A 19 -3.80 17.62 -8.30
CA HIS A 19 -2.72 16.67 -8.12
C HIS A 19 -1.57 17.35 -7.38
N VAL A 20 -1.03 16.72 -6.35
CA VAL A 20 0.13 17.27 -5.63
C VAL A 20 1.39 17.07 -6.45
N VAL A 21 1.50 15.92 -7.10
CA VAL A 21 2.60 15.57 -8.00
C VAL A 21 2.02 15.12 -9.34
N THR A 22 2.58 15.62 -10.44
CA THR A 22 2.26 15.16 -11.80
C THR A 22 3.55 14.81 -12.51
N MET A 23 3.64 13.58 -13.06
CA MET A 23 4.67 13.17 -13.99
C MET A 23 4.10 13.06 -15.38
N SER A 24 4.48 14.00 -16.26
CA SER A 24 3.98 14.15 -17.64
C SER A 24 5.08 14.09 -18.69
N ASP A 25 6.23 13.51 -18.37
CA ASP A 25 7.39 13.33 -19.25
C ASP A 25 7.71 11.85 -19.44
N ASP A 26 8.20 11.47 -20.62
CA ASP A 26 8.60 10.07 -20.94
C ASP A 26 9.90 9.61 -20.26
N GLY A 27 10.56 10.47 -19.49
CA GLY A 27 11.78 10.17 -18.78
C GLY A 27 11.59 9.29 -17.53
N GLU A 28 12.57 9.38 -16.64
CA GLU A 28 12.53 8.76 -15.32
C GLU A 28 12.44 9.84 -14.25
N ALA A 29 11.60 9.61 -13.24
CA ALA A 29 11.50 10.47 -12.07
C ALA A 29 11.59 9.66 -10.79
N ILE A 30 12.19 10.23 -9.75
CA ILE A 30 12.33 9.61 -8.44
C ILE A 30 11.73 10.54 -7.38
N LEU A 31 10.78 10.02 -6.64
CA LEU A 31 10.27 10.62 -5.41
C LEU A 31 10.83 9.80 -4.24
N ASP A 32 11.69 10.39 -3.44
CA ASP A 32 12.32 9.70 -2.31
C ASP A 32 12.23 10.54 -1.03
N GLY A 33 11.60 10.00 0.00
CA GLY A 33 11.49 10.63 1.31
C GLY A 33 10.45 11.77 1.41
N PHE A 34 9.42 11.78 0.56
CA PHE A 34 8.38 12.81 0.59
C PHE A 34 7.11 12.35 1.30
N HIS A 35 6.43 13.34 1.90
CA HIS A 35 5.06 13.22 2.40
C HIS A 35 4.13 14.02 1.47
N ILE A 36 3.21 13.32 0.78
CA ILE A 36 2.34 13.87 -0.28
C ILE A 36 0.90 13.88 0.23
N VAL A 37 0.37 15.08 0.48
CA VAL A 37 -0.91 15.24 1.17
C VAL A 37 -1.83 16.27 0.54
N ASN A 38 -3.13 16.14 0.83
CA ASN A 38 -4.16 17.16 0.60
C ASN A 38 -4.40 17.52 -0.88
N GLY A 39 -4.03 16.65 -1.81
CA GLY A 39 -4.50 16.78 -3.20
C GLY A 39 -6.01 16.51 -3.29
N ASN A 40 -6.71 17.23 -4.16
CA ASN A 40 -8.16 17.04 -4.31
C ASN A 40 -8.60 17.09 -5.76
N ALA A 41 -8.64 15.94 -6.38
CA ALA A 41 -9.14 15.72 -7.75
C ALA A 41 -10.60 15.22 -7.76
N SER A 42 -11.42 15.58 -6.78
CA SER A 42 -12.85 15.18 -6.73
C SER A 42 -13.76 15.99 -7.65
N THR A 43 -13.29 17.14 -8.16
CA THR A 43 -14.03 18.05 -9.01
C THR A 43 -13.28 18.35 -10.32
N GLY A 44 -13.96 18.82 -11.35
CA GLY A 44 -13.35 19.16 -12.62
C GLY A 44 -13.76 18.23 -13.77
N SER A 45 -12.97 18.18 -14.85
CA SER A 45 -13.19 17.28 -15.99
C SER A 45 -12.71 15.85 -15.66
N SER A 46 -13.11 14.86 -16.46
CA SER A 46 -12.81 13.43 -16.19
C SER A 46 -11.32 13.12 -16.00
N VAL A 47 -10.42 13.79 -16.73
CA VAL A 47 -8.97 13.57 -16.64
C VAL A 47 -8.40 14.09 -15.32
N ILE A 48 -8.86 15.26 -14.85
CA ILE A 48 -8.39 15.87 -13.60
C ILE A 48 -9.08 15.32 -12.35
N LYS A 49 -9.94 14.33 -12.47
CA LYS A 49 -10.63 13.69 -11.35
C LYS A 49 -9.91 12.46 -10.79
N THR A 50 -8.72 12.15 -11.27
CA THR A 50 -7.94 10.97 -10.89
C THR A 50 -6.61 11.38 -10.28
N GLY A 51 -6.01 10.55 -9.40
CA GLY A 51 -4.68 10.78 -8.87
C GLY A 51 -4.55 12.02 -7.98
N GLY A 52 -5.30 12.09 -6.88
CA GLY A 52 -5.23 13.25 -5.98
C GLY A 52 -3.83 13.50 -5.42
N GLY A 53 -3.13 12.47 -4.97
CA GLY A 53 -1.74 12.58 -4.53
C GLY A 53 -0.78 12.64 -5.72
N VAL A 54 -0.78 11.61 -6.55
CA VAL A 54 0.16 11.45 -7.69
C VAL A 54 -0.61 11.09 -8.95
N LEU A 55 -0.41 11.88 -9.99
CA LEU A 55 -0.82 11.58 -11.36
C LEU A 55 0.41 11.22 -12.19
N HIS A 56 0.50 9.97 -12.65
CA HIS A 56 1.57 9.45 -13.49
C HIS A 56 1.05 9.18 -14.91
N GLU A 57 1.41 10.06 -15.83
CA GLU A 57 0.92 10.01 -17.21
C GLU A 57 1.91 9.42 -18.20
N TYR A 58 3.23 9.49 -17.94
CA TYR A 58 4.28 9.07 -18.85
C TYR A 58 5.54 8.59 -18.11
N GLY A 59 6.36 7.76 -18.78
CA GLY A 59 7.69 7.37 -18.34
C GLY A 59 7.72 6.38 -17.17
N THR A 60 8.85 6.33 -16.48
CA THR A 60 9.06 5.47 -15.29
C THR A 60 9.10 6.32 -14.03
N LEU A 61 8.23 6.01 -13.07
CA LEU A 61 8.20 6.67 -11.78
C LEU A 61 8.68 5.72 -10.67
N TYR A 62 9.69 6.16 -9.94
CA TYR A 62 10.16 5.51 -8.73
C TYR A 62 9.62 6.29 -7.53
N ILE A 63 8.93 5.62 -6.61
CA ILE A 63 8.45 6.17 -5.34
C ILE A 63 9.10 5.36 -4.22
N ARG A 64 9.92 6.02 -3.40
CA ARG A 64 10.69 5.37 -2.34
C ARG A 64 10.55 6.12 -1.03
N ASN A 65 10.44 5.40 0.08
CA ASN A 65 10.41 6.00 1.42
C ASN A 65 9.37 7.13 1.57
N CYS A 66 8.26 7.05 0.85
CA CYS A 66 7.25 8.10 0.81
C CYS A 66 6.03 7.75 1.67
N MET A 67 5.29 8.79 2.06
CA MET A 67 3.95 8.67 2.64
C MET A 67 2.97 9.45 1.78
N ILE A 68 1.91 8.79 1.31
CA ILE A 68 0.89 9.37 0.42
C ILE A 68 -0.45 9.23 1.12
N GLU A 69 -0.94 10.31 1.70
CA GLU A 69 -2.14 10.23 2.54
C GLU A 69 -3.04 11.46 2.45
N ASN A 70 -4.28 11.30 2.88
CA ASN A 70 -5.28 12.38 2.92
C ASN A 70 -5.52 13.04 1.55
N ASN A 71 -5.31 12.32 0.46
CA ASN A 71 -5.63 12.80 -0.88
C ASN A 71 -7.03 12.35 -1.28
N VAL A 72 -7.68 13.16 -2.10
CA VAL A 72 -9.06 12.94 -2.55
C VAL A 72 -9.09 12.92 -4.08
N ALA A 73 -9.76 11.94 -4.65
CA ALA A 73 -10.03 11.90 -6.09
C ALA A 73 -11.33 11.15 -6.38
N THR A 74 -11.79 11.19 -7.60
CA THR A 74 -12.86 10.30 -8.04
C THR A 74 -12.34 8.87 -8.15
N ASN A 75 -11.09 8.70 -8.63
CA ASN A 75 -10.43 7.39 -8.78
C ASN A 75 -8.93 7.52 -8.50
N GLY A 76 -8.31 6.44 -7.97
CA GLY A 76 -6.89 6.43 -7.68
C GLY A 76 -6.47 7.56 -6.74
N ALA A 77 -7.17 7.71 -5.61
CA ALA A 77 -7.04 8.92 -4.79
C ALA A 77 -5.60 9.17 -4.29
N GLY A 78 -4.85 8.12 -3.97
CA GLY A 78 -3.42 8.22 -3.65
C GLY A 78 -2.56 8.37 -4.89
N ILE A 79 -2.64 7.38 -5.79
CA ILE A 79 -1.82 7.29 -6.99
C ILE A 79 -2.67 6.82 -8.16
N VAL A 80 -2.49 7.44 -9.31
CA VAL A 80 -3.01 6.92 -10.58
C VAL A 80 -1.88 6.85 -11.61
N MET A 81 -1.78 5.70 -12.28
CA MET A 81 -0.94 5.50 -13.45
C MET A 81 -1.83 5.14 -14.63
N LEU A 82 -1.95 6.02 -15.62
CA LEU A 82 -2.81 5.85 -16.80
C LEU A 82 -2.01 5.86 -18.09
N GLY A 83 -2.29 4.91 -19.01
CA GLY A 83 -1.74 4.83 -20.37
C GLY A 83 -0.74 3.69 -20.60
N THR A 84 -0.24 3.53 -21.83
CA THR A 84 0.26 2.26 -22.37
C THR A 84 1.78 2.01 -22.30
N THR A 85 2.61 2.94 -21.85
CA THR A 85 4.09 2.79 -21.90
C THR A 85 4.76 3.20 -20.59
N LYS A 86 4.16 2.87 -19.46
CA LYS A 86 4.54 3.39 -18.15
C LYS A 86 4.96 2.28 -17.21
N LYS A 87 5.81 2.64 -16.26
CA LYS A 87 6.22 1.74 -15.19
C LYS A 87 6.18 2.48 -13.86
N LEU A 88 5.58 1.87 -12.85
CA LEU A 88 5.70 2.30 -11.46
C LEU A 88 6.58 1.32 -10.69
N VAL A 89 7.56 1.86 -9.98
CA VAL A 89 8.36 1.10 -9.01
C VAL A 89 8.19 1.76 -7.65
N MET A 90 7.61 1.05 -6.71
CA MET A 90 7.32 1.60 -5.39
C MET A 90 7.93 0.74 -4.28
N THR A 91 8.70 1.36 -3.40
CA THR A 91 9.35 0.65 -2.29
C THR A 91 9.23 1.45 -0.99
N ASN A 92 9.15 0.76 0.13
CA ASN A 92 9.09 1.40 1.47
C ASN A 92 8.08 2.56 1.55
N THR A 93 6.92 2.40 0.96
CA THR A 93 5.97 3.51 0.83
C THR A 93 4.66 3.17 1.53
N VAL A 94 4.15 4.15 2.25
CA VAL A 94 2.83 4.08 2.91
C VAL A 94 1.80 4.83 2.08
N VAL A 95 0.68 4.18 1.77
CA VAL A 95 -0.48 4.79 1.10
C VAL A 95 -1.71 4.58 1.99
N ASN A 96 -2.13 5.64 2.68
CA ASN A 96 -3.18 5.53 3.69
C ASN A 96 -4.15 6.73 3.70
N ASN A 97 -5.34 6.53 4.23
CA ASN A 97 -6.37 7.57 4.37
C ASN A 97 -6.70 8.35 3.09
N ASN A 98 -6.47 7.78 1.93
CA ASN A 98 -6.89 8.42 0.68
C ASN A 98 -8.36 8.12 0.41
N THR A 99 -9.10 9.11 -0.12
CA THR A 99 -10.55 9.05 -0.25
C THR A 99 -10.99 9.13 -1.71
N ASN A 100 -11.58 8.06 -2.20
CA ASN A 100 -12.27 8.06 -3.48
C ASN A 100 -13.70 8.56 -3.32
N THR A 101 -14.10 9.48 -4.18
CA THR A 101 -15.46 10.07 -4.22
C THR A 101 -16.28 9.58 -5.42
N GLY A 102 -15.70 8.73 -6.25
CA GLY A 102 -16.38 8.07 -7.38
C GLY A 102 -17.34 6.98 -6.91
N LEU A 103 -17.97 6.33 -7.86
CA LEU A 103 -18.85 5.20 -7.60
C LEU A 103 -18.01 3.91 -7.53
N ALA A 104 -18.28 3.07 -6.57
CA ALA A 104 -17.61 1.78 -6.41
C ALA A 104 -17.80 0.83 -7.63
N SER A 105 -18.76 1.12 -8.49
CA SER A 105 -18.97 0.41 -9.77
C SER A 105 -18.06 0.90 -10.91
N GLU A 106 -17.26 1.95 -10.71
CA GLU A 106 -16.32 2.44 -11.69
C GLU A 106 -15.06 1.60 -11.71
N SER A 107 -14.54 1.34 -12.92
CA SER A 107 -13.41 0.40 -13.14
C SER A 107 -12.09 0.83 -12.50
N PHE A 108 -11.99 2.03 -11.98
CA PHE A 108 -10.76 2.62 -11.43
C PHE A 108 -10.87 3.00 -9.95
N TYR A 109 -11.91 2.55 -9.29
CA TYR A 109 -12.18 2.88 -7.90
C TYR A 109 -11.20 2.17 -6.96
N SER A 110 -10.11 2.84 -6.59
CA SER A 110 -9.06 2.30 -5.72
C SER A 110 -8.19 3.40 -5.11
N ALA A 111 -7.39 3.09 -4.11
CA ALA A 111 -6.37 4.00 -3.58
C ALA A 111 -5.21 4.16 -4.58
N ILE A 112 -4.83 3.07 -5.25
CA ILE A 112 -3.79 3.03 -6.29
C ILE A 112 -4.38 2.38 -7.53
N THR A 113 -4.47 3.13 -8.63
CA THR A 113 -4.89 2.61 -9.94
C THR A 113 -3.70 2.44 -10.86
N LEU A 114 -3.53 1.25 -11.44
CA LEU A 114 -2.39 0.85 -12.24
C LEU A 114 -2.84 0.32 -13.60
N GLU A 115 -2.52 1.03 -14.67
CA GLU A 115 -2.89 0.62 -16.04
C GLU A 115 -1.77 -0.15 -16.76
N ASN A 116 -0.59 -0.28 -16.18
CA ASN A 116 0.55 -0.98 -16.78
C ASN A 116 1.42 -1.69 -15.75
N ASP A 117 2.67 -1.95 -16.11
CA ASP A 117 3.62 -2.63 -15.26
C ASP A 117 3.88 -1.87 -13.96
N ALA A 118 3.58 -2.50 -12.86
CA ALA A 118 3.86 -1.98 -11.53
C ALA A 118 4.58 -3.01 -10.68
N ARG A 119 5.54 -2.54 -9.89
CA ARG A 119 6.37 -3.34 -8.99
C ARG A 119 6.41 -2.69 -7.64
N LEU A 120 5.94 -3.39 -6.64
CA LEU A 120 5.84 -2.91 -5.27
C LEU A 120 6.56 -3.87 -4.33
N ASN A 121 7.39 -3.35 -3.43
CA ASN A 121 8.05 -4.13 -2.38
C ASN A 121 8.06 -3.34 -1.06
N HIS A 122 7.81 -4.00 0.06
CA HIS A 122 7.72 -3.38 1.39
C HIS A 122 6.81 -2.14 1.42
N CYS A 123 5.61 -2.24 0.86
CA CYS A 123 4.62 -1.18 0.90
C CYS A 123 3.55 -1.46 1.95
N THR A 124 3.02 -0.39 2.56
CA THR A 124 1.88 -0.47 3.49
C THR A 124 0.72 0.33 2.92
N ILE A 125 -0.31 -0.37 2.40
CA ILE A 125 -1.48 0.21 1.74
C ILE A 125 -2.70 -0.06 2.62
N ILE A 126 -3.08 0.93 3.41
CA ILE A 126 -4.06 0.68 4.47
C ILE A 126 -5.00 1.85 4.71
N HIS A 127 -6.17 1.54 5.27
CA HIS A 127 -7.18 2.51 5.70
C HIS A 127 -7.59 3.51 4.60
N ASN A 128 -7.62 3.09 3.34
CA ASN A 128 -8.22 3.89 2.27
C ASN A 128 -9.72 3.56 2.16
N ASN A 129 -10.56 4.50 1.73
CA ASN A 129 -12.00 4.23 1.55
C ASN A 129 -12.34 3.62 0.18
N ALA A 130 -11.44 2.85 -0.35
CA ALA A 130 -11.55 2.14 -1.62
C ALA A 130 -10.65 0.90 -1.55
N PRO A 131 -10.76 -0.07 -2.47
CA PRO A 131 -9.76 -1.11 -2.64
C PRO A 131 -8.34 -0.54 -2.66
N GLY A 132 -7.39 -1.27 -2.10
CA GLY A 132 -6.00 -0.82 -2.01
C GLY A 132 -5.39 -0.60 -3.39
N ILE A 133 -5.49 -1.60 -4.27
CA ILE A 133 -4.93 -1.59 -5.63
C ILE A 133 -5.99 -2.00 -6.64
N CYS A 134 -6.08 -1.28 -7.75
CA CYS A 134 -6.75 -1.72 -8.97
C CYS A 134 -5.71 -1.84 -10.09
N ALA A 135 -5.49 -3.05 -10.61
CA ALA A 135 -4.61 -3.30 -11.76
C ALA A 135 -5.45 -3.64 -12.99
N MET A 136 -5.15 -3.00 -14.12
CA MET A 136 -6.01 -3.05 -15.30
C MET A 136 -5.38 -3.77 -16.48
N ASN A 137 -4.10 -3.64 -16.68
CA ASN A 137 -3.33 -4.26 -17.75
C ASN A 137 -1.88 -4.44 -17.29
N GLY A 138 -1.06 -5.14 -18.08
CA GLY A 138 0.36 -5.29 -17.77
C GLY A 138 0.64 -6.32 -16.67
N GLN A 139 1.66 -6.09 -15.87
CA GLN A 139 2.08 -6.98 -14.80
C GLN A 139 2.08 -6.25 -13.45
N LEU A 140 1.38 -6.82 -12.47
CA LEU A 140 1.53 -6.42 -11.06
C LEU A 140 2.45 -7.41 -10.36
N ARG A 141 3.58 -6.89 -9.85
CA ARG A 141 4.44 -7.60 -8.89
C ARG A 141 4.29 -6.94 -7.53
N LEU A 142 3.89 -7.72 -6.54
CA LEU A 142 3.67 -7.25 -5.18
C LEU A 142 4.35 -8.20 -4.21
N TYR A 143 5.32 -7.68 -3.47
CA TYR A 143 6.14 -8.47 -2.55
C TYR A 143 6.20 -7.81 -1.18
N ASN A 144 6.30 -8.61 -0.13
CA ASN A 144 6.57 -8.17 1.24
C ASN A 144 5.70 -6.98 1.69
N SER A 145 4.46 -6.87 1.22
CA SER A 145 3.61 -5.69 1.40
C SER A 145 2.37 -5.99 2.23
N VAL A 146 1.86 -4.98 2.91
CA VAL A 146 0.62 -5.06 3.71
C VAL A 146 -0.53 -4.37 2.97
N LEU A 147 -1.65 -5.07 2.84
CA LEU A 147 -2.93 -4.50 2.38
C LEU A 147 -3.99 -4.81 3.45
N TRP A 148 -4.46 -3.78 4.17
CA TRP A 148 -5.39 -3.99 5.27
C TRP A 148 -6.27 -2.77 5.55
N GLY A 149 -7.51 -3.03 5.96
CA GLY A 149 -8.45 -1.97 6.34
C GLY A 149 -8.88 -1.07 5.18
N ASN A 150 -8.62 -1.47 3.92
CA ASN A 150 -9.12 -0.76 2.76
C ASN A 150 -10.60 -1.13 2.57
N THR A 151 -11.48 -0.13 2.46
CA THR A 151 -12.93 -0.36 2.46
C THR A 151 -13.56 0.23 1.22
N SER A 152 -14.60 -0.42 0.73
CA SER A 152 -15.46 0.13 -0.31
C SER A 152 -16.80 0.58 0.30
N THR A 153 -17.27 1.75 -0.04
CA THR A 153 -18.60 2.24 0.34
C THR A 153 -19.73 1.69 -0.54
N GLY A 154 -19.41 0.81 -1.49
CA GLY A 154 -20.35 0.25 -2.46
C GLY A 154 -20.75 -1.21 -2.19
N THR A 155 -21.47 -1.78 -3.14
CA THR A 155 -21.95 -3.19 -3.13
C THR A 155 -20.88 -4.21 -3.55
N ILE A 156 -19.69 -3.75 -3.92
CA ILE A 156 -18.55 -4.60 -4.27
C ILE A 156 -17.90 -5.06 -2.97
N ALA A 157 -17.62 -6.36 -2.87
CA ALA A 157 -16.86 -6.88 -1.73
C ALA A 157 -15.55 -6.09 -1.57
N PRO A 158 -15.13 -5.78 -0.35
CA PRO A 158 -13.91 -5.00 -0.09
C PRO A 158 -12.70 -5.87 -0.39
N GLU A 159 -12.34 -6.00 -1.65
CA GLU A 159 -11.12 -6.66 -2.08
C GLU A 159 -9.98 -5.65 -1.98
N ASP A 160 -8.87 -6.04 -1.38
CA ASP A 160 -7.68 -5.19 -1.31
C ASP A 160 -7.01 -5.02 -2.68
N ILE A 161 -7.20 -5.99 -3.57
CA ILE A 161 -6.68 -5.98 -4.94
C ILE A 161 -7.82 -6.28 -5.90
N GLN A 162 -8.01 -5.44 -6.89
CA GLN A 162 -8.97 -5.63 -7.97
C GLN A 162 -8.26 -5.74 -9.32
N ILE A 163 -8.76 -6.61 -10.18
CA ILE A 163 -8.31 -6.76 -11.56
C ILE A 163 -9.48 -6.44 -12.48
N THR A 164 -9.30 -5.46 -13.35
CA THR A 164 -10.35 -5.03 -14.29
C THR A 164 -10.00 -5.24 -15.77
N GLY A 165 -8.75 -5.59 -16.08
CA GLY A 165 -8.28 -5.84 -17.45
C GLY A 165 -8.02 -7.33 -17.72
N GLU A 166 -8.31 -7.79 -18.93
CA GLU A 166 -8.10 -9.20 -19.33
C GLU A 166 -6.61 -9.58 -19.46
N ALA A 167 -5.73 -8.61 -19.66
CA ALA A 167 -4.30 -8.84 -19.91
C ALA A 167 -3.41 -8.68 -18.65
N THR A 168 -4.01 -8.55 -17.47
CA THR A 168 -3.25 -8.38 -16.24
C THR A 168 -2.65 -9.71 -15.78
N THR A 169 -1.34 -9.72 -15.56
CA THR A 169 -0.64 -10.85 -14.93
C THR A 169 -0.22 -10.49 -13.51
N LEU A 170 -0.31 -11.46 -12.60
CA LEU A 170 -0.05 -11.26 -11.18
C LEU A 170 1.16 -12.08 -10.73
N ASP A 171 2.05 -11.42 -9.98
CA ASP A 171 3.09 -12.07 -9.20
C ASP A 171 3.02 -11.50 -7.77
N ILE A 172 2.22 -12.16 -6.92
CA ILE A 172 1.83 -11.68 -5.58
C ILE A 172 2.32 -12.68 -4.55
N ARG A 173 3.45 -12.40 -3.91
CA ARG A 173 4.11 -13.32 -2.99
C ARG A 173 4.58 -12.64 -1.71
N ASN A 174 4.48 -13.39 -0.63
CA ASN A 174 4.99 -13.00 0.68
C ASN A 174 4.40 -11.70 1.22
N ASN A 175 3.11 -11.47 0.97
CA ASN A 175 2.38 -10.31 1.44
C ASN A 175 1.46 -10.68 2.60
N ALA A 176 0.98 -9.65 3.30
CA ALA A 176 -0.08 -9.77 4.28
C ALA A 176 -1.31 -8.98 3.79
N ILE A 177 -2.38 -9.71 3.44
CA ILE A 177 -3.55 -9.17 2.75
C ILE A 177 -4.80 -9.54 3.54
N GLN A 178 -5.73 -8.60 3.71
CA GLN A 178 -7.00 -8.88 4.39
C GLN A 178 -7.98 -9.61 3.48
N ASN A 179 -8.19 -9.08 2.27
CA ASN A 179 -9.17 -9.61 1.34
C ASN A 179 -8.59 -9.73 -0.08
N ALA A 180 -8.67 -10.92 -0.63
CA ALA A 180 -8.38 -11.18 -2.04
C ALA A 180 -9.38 -12.21 -2.58
N PRO A 181 -9.68 -12.22 -3.90
CA PRO A 181 -10.55 -13.23 -4.50
C PRO A 181 -10.05 -14.64 -4.22
N GLU A 182 -10.95 -15.52 -3.77
CA GLU A 182 -10.61 -16.93 -3.46
C GLU A 182 -10.07 -17.68 -4.67
N GLU A 183 -10.59 -17.37 -5.87
CA GLU A 183 -10.20 -18.01 -7.11
C GLU A 183 -8.74 -17.76 -7.51
N TRP A 184 -8.09 -16.75 -6.95
CA TRP A 184 -6.68 -16.48 -7.23
C TRP A 184 -5.72 -17.39 -6.46
N ASN A 185 -6.22 -18.13 -5.47
CA ASN A 185 -5.45 -19.08 -4.65
C ASN A 185 -4.11 -18.50 -4.11
N LEU A 186 -4.14 -17.26 -3.63
CA LEU A 186 -2.95 -16.54 -3.18
C LEU A 186 -2.42 -16.99 -1.81
N TRP A 187 -3.24 -17.69 -1.03
CA TRP A 187 -2.94 -17.94 0.39
C TRP A 187 -1.82 -18.95 0.65
N SER A 188 -1.34 -19.66 -0.38
CA SER A 188 -0.17 -20.54 -0.25
C SER A 188 1.14 -19.77 -0.05
N GLU A 189 1.20 -18.51 -0.52
CA GLU A 189 2.41 -17.68 -0.49
C GLU A 189 2.19 -16.34 0.23
N ASN A 190 1.01 -16.11 0.79
CA ASN A 190 0.65 -14.86 1.45
C ASN A 190 -0.08 -15.13 2.78
N ILE A 191 -0.04 -14.17 3.68
CA ILE A 191 -0.76 -14.21 4.96
C ILE A 191 -2.13 -13.57 4.77
N GLN A 192 -3.20 -14.27 5.14
CA GLN A 192 -4.53 -13.68 5.23
C GLN A 192 -4.69 -12.98 6.57
N LEU A 193 -4.85 -11.66 6.55
CA LEU A 193 -5.02 -10.86 7.76
C LEU A 193 -6.45 -10.86 8.30
N SER A 194 -6.57 -10.82 9.62
CA SER A 194 -7.84 -10.67 10.33
C SER A 194 -8.15 -9.19 10.62
N VAL A 195 -9.44 -8.86 10.69
CA VAL A 195 -9.94 -7.57 11.19
C VAL A 195 -10.29 -7.60 12.68
N VAL A 196 -10.23 -8.78 13.29
CA VAL A 196 -10.62 -8.98 14.68
C VAL A 196 -9.44 -8.71 15.59
N GLN A 197 -9.51 -7.67 16.40
CA GLN A 197 -8.47 -7.37 17.39
C GLN A 197 -8.34 -8.52 18.39
N GLY A 198 -7.09 -8.96 18.59
CA GLY A 198 -6.77 -10.11 19.45
C GLY A 198 -6.72 -11.45 18.70
N ASP A 199 -7.09 -11.48 17.43
CA ASP A 199 -6.80 -12.61 16.55
C ASP A 199 -5.29 -12.67 16.25
N PRO A 200 -4.67 -13.86 16.22
CA PRO A 200 -3.25 -13.98 15.87
C PRO A 200 -2.87 -13.44 14.49
N LEU A 201 -3.82 -13.30 13.58
CA LEU A 201 -3.62 -12.75 12.24
C LEU A 201 -4.02 -11.26 12.15
N TYR A 202 -4.32 -10.60 13.26
CA TYR A 202 -4.52 -9.16 13.30
C TYR A 202 -3.16 -8.42 13.19
N PRO A 203 -3.01 -7.41 12.32
CA PRO A 203 -1.69 -6.82 12.04
C PRO A 203 -1.04 -6.08 13.21
N ALA A 204 -1.80 -5.72 14.25
CA ALA A 204 -1.31 -5.14 15.50
C ALA A 204 -0.26 -4.03 15.34
N PHE A 205 -0.66 -2.92 14.73
CA PHE A 205 0.20 -1.74 14.58
C PHE A 205 0.32 -0.92 15.87
N VAL A 206 1.43 -0.20 16.04
CA VAL A 206 1.73 0.62 17.23
C VAL A 206 0.72 1.75 17.41
N ASN A 207 0.37 2.46 16.34
CA ASN A 207 -0.58 3.58 16.38
C ASN A 207 -1.30 3.76 15.03
N PRO A 208 -2.15 2.82 14.60
CA PRO A 208 -2.85 2.93 13.34
C PRO A 208 -3.89 4.06 13.38
N THR A 209 -4.25 4.61 12.21
CA THR A 209 -5.40 5.48 12.09
C THR A 209 -6.68 4.71 12.43
N ARG A 210 -7.65 5.38 13.07
CA ARG A 210 -8.92 4.73 13.45
C ARG A 210 -10.03 4.90 12.42
N ASN A 211 -9.98 5.97 11.63
CA ASN A 211 -11.02 6.30 10.67
C ASN A 211 -10.57 5.92 9.27
N VAL A 212 -11.12 4.83 8.80
CA VAL A 212 -10.92 4.35 7.44
C VAL A 212 -11.51 5.36 6.45
N GLY A 213 -10.67 5.89 5.54
CA GLY A 213 -11.12 6.78 4.48
C GLY A 213 -11.74 8.10 4.92
N ALA A 214 -11.57 8.49 6.18
CA ALA A 214 -12.05 9.78 6.65
C ALA A 214 -11.10 10.89 6.23
N VAL A 215 -11.53 11.74 5.32
CA VAL A 215 -10.95 13.06 5.13
C VAL A 215 -11.42 13.93 6.29
N SER A 216 -10.91 13.70 7.47
CA SER A 216 -11.06 14.65 8.55
C SER A 216 -9.90 15.64 8.51
N SER A 217 -10.20 16.87 8.78
CA SER A 217 -9.23 17.95 8.89
C SER A 217 -8.25 17.68 10.04
N GLY A 218 -7.17 17.02 9.73
CA GLY A 218 -6.13 16.68 10.69
C GLY A 218 -5.95 15.18 10.86
N TYR A 219 -4.75 14.78 11.18
CA TYR A 219 -4.42 13.43 11.57
C TYR A 219 -5.36 12.97 12.67
N ASP A 220 -6.18 11.98 12.40
CA ASP A 220 -6.94 11.32 13.45
C ASP A 220 -5.94 10.54 14.30
N THR A 221 -5.43 11.20 15.32
CA THR A 221 -4.45 10.65 16.23
C THR A 221 -5.18 9.99 17.39
N PRO A 222 -5.33 8.68 17.40
CA PRO A 222 -6.00 7.99 18.49
C PRO A 222 -5.31 8.22 19.84
N LEU A 223 -4.04 8.55 19.83
CA LEU A 223 -3.18 8.71 21.00
C LEU A 223 -2.38 10.01 20.98
N GLY A 224 -2.73 11.00 20.15
CA GLY A 224 -2.09 12.31 20.14
C GLY A 224 -0.77 12.41 19.38
N GLY A 225 -0.56 11.58 18.35
CA GLY A 225 0.60 11.62 17.46
C GLY A 225 0.25 11.19 16.04
N PRO A 226 1.14 11.35 15.05
CA PRO A 226 0.91 10.90 13.68
C PRO A 226 0.67 9.39 13.63
N ALA A 227 -0.08 8.94 12.63
CA ALA A 227 -0.30 7.52 12.41
C ALA A 227 1.04 6.80 12.22
N ARG A 228 1.19 5.66 12.89
CA ARG A 228 2.38 4.81 12.82
C ARG A 228 1.94 3.38 12.54
N PHE A 229 2.33 2.90 11.38
CA PHE A 229 2.04 1.54 10.95
C PHE A 229 3.21 0.58 11.18
N GLU A 230 4.09 0.93 12.11
CA GLU A 230 5.10 0.04 12.64
C GLU A 230 4.41 -1.15 13.34
N PRO A 231 4.70 -2.40 12.99
CA PRO A 231 4.10 -3.53 13.66
C PRO A 231 4.57 -3.63 15.12
N THR A 232 3.68 -4.05 16.01
CA THR A 232 4.09 -4.43 17.37
C THR A 232 4.82 -5.77 17.34
N CYS A 233 5.58 -6.07 18.38
CA CYS A 233 6.33 -7.35 18.45
C CYS A 233 5.47 -8.62 18.42
N GLU A 234 4.17 -8.48 18.60
CA GLU A 234 3.20 -9.59 18.55
C GLU A 234 2.52 -9.70 17.18
N SER A 235 2.85 -8.80 16.24
CA SER A 235 2.26 -8.78 14.92
C SER A 235 2.69 -9.99 14.08
N PRO A 236 1.79 -10.58 13.28
CA PRO A 236 2.13 -11.63 12.33
C PRO A 236 3.04 -11.13 11.18
N LEU A 237 3.29 -9.84 11.08
CA LEU A 237 4.13 -9.21 10.08
C LEU A 237 5.62 -9.31 10.42
N VAL A 238 5.95 -9.52 11.71
CA VAL A 238 7.33 -9.48 12.21
C VAL A 238 8.11 -10.72 11.76
N ILE A 239 9.30 -10.49 11.16
CA ILE A 239 10.20 -11.53 10.61
C ILE A 239 9.47 -12.42 9.57
N ALA A 240 8.49 -11.87 8.87
CA ALA A 240 7.67 -12.63 7.93
C ALA A 240 7.98 -12.30 6.46
N GLY A 241 8.84 -11.32 6.19
CA GLY A 241 9.30 -10.94 4.86
C GLY A 241 10.33 -11.90 4.27
N ASP A 242 10.53 -11.83 2.96
CA ASP A 242 11.52 -12.63 2.23
C ASP A 242 12.12 -11.84 1.06
N GLU A 243 13.32 -11.30 1.25
CA GLU A 243 14.04 -10.58 0.19
C GLU A 243 14.56 -11.50 -0.92
N SER A 244 14.67 -12.79 -0.69
CA SER A 244 15.19 -13.74 -1.69
C SER A 244 14.27 -13.91 -2.89
N ILE A 245 12.98 -13.56 -2.75
CA ILE A 245 12.01 -13.59 -3.86
C ILE A 245 12.09 -12.36 -4.76
N VAL A 246 12.75 -11.29 -4.28
CA VAL A 246 12.87 -10.02 -4.98
C VAL A 246 14.05 -10.10 -5.95
N GLY A 247 13.83 -10.66 -7.13
CA GLY A 247 14.86 -10.78 -8.16
C GLY A 247 15.14 -9.48 -8.94
N ASP A 248 14.56 -8.36 -8.54
CA ASP A 248 14.65 -7.08 -9.25
C ASP A 248 15.48 -6.08 -8.44
N PRO A 249 16.64 -5.64 -8.94
CA PRO A 249 17.48 -4.69 -8.21
C PRO A 249 16.83 -3.33 -7.97
N ASP A 250 15.81 -2.94 -8.75
CA ASP A 250 15.05 -1.70 -8.52
C ASP A 250 14.18 -1.77 -7.27
N LEU A 251 13.89 -2.98 -6.79
CA LEU A 251 13.08 -3.25 -5.60
C LEU A 251 13.91 -3.60 -4.37
N ALA A 252 15.21 -3.81 -4.51
CA ALA A 252 16.09 -4.16 -3.40
C ALA A 252 16.23 -3.03 -2.40
N LEU A 253 16.19 -3.36 -1.12
CA LEU A 253 16.21 -2.42 -0.01
C LEU A 253 17.19 -2.90 1.08
N ASP A 254 17.85 -1.95 1.73
CA ASP A 254 18.73 -2.19 2.88
C ASP A 254 18.07 -1.83 4.22
N ALA A 255 17.05 -0.99 4.20
CA ALA A 255 16.41 -0.46 5.39
C ALA A 255 14.92 -0.14 5.15
N ASP A 256 14.16 -0.07 6.23
CA ASP A 256 12.77 0.34 6.26
C ASP A 256 12.58 1.85 6.01
N ILE A 257 11.35 2.30 5.95
CA ILE A 257 10.97 3.71 5.73
C ILE A 257 11.50 4.66 6.81
N THR A 258 11.90 4.16 7.97
CA THR A 258 12.47 4.92 9.10
C THR A 258 13.99 4.85 9.16
N GLY A 259 14.61 4.05 8.30
CA GLY A 259 16.04 3.83 8.23
C GLY A 259 16.55 2.71 9.15
N HIS A 260 15.68 1.88 9.69
CA HIS A 260 16.08 0.66 10.39
C HIS A 260 16.47 -0.42 9.37
N ASN A 261 17.61 -1.06 9.60
CA ASN A 261 18.10 -2.12 8.71
C ASN A 261 17.16 -3.35 8.78
N PHE A 262 16.79 -3.91 7.64
CA PHE A 262 15.98 -5.11 7.54
C PHE A 262 16.58 -6.35 8.18
N ALA A 263 17.87 -6.44 8.35
CA ALA A 263 18.55 -7.66 8.80
C ALA A 263 18.69 -7.83 10.32
N VAL A 264 18.00 -7.05 11.13
CA VAL A 264 18.09 -7.19 12.60
C VAL A 264 17.18 -8.31 13.07
N GLY A 265 17.60 -9.55 12.87
CA GLY A 265 16.83 -10.72 13.30
C GLY A 265 16.72 -11.84 12.27
N GLY A 266 17.12 -11.63 11.03
CA GLY A 266 17.24 -12.65 9.98
C GLY A 266 16.37 -12.43 8.75
N ALA A 267 15.08 -12.23 8.86
CA ALA A 267 14.17 -11.86 7.78
C ALA A 267 13.57 -10.47 8.05
N PRO A 268 13.26 -9.67 7.02
CA PRO A 268 12.58 -8.41 7.21
C PRO A 268 11.12 -8.61 7.66
N ASP A 269 10.52 -7.55 8.16
CA ASP A 269 9.09 -7.52 8.42
C ASP A 269 8.32 -7.31 7.11
N ILE A 270 7.07 -7.72 7.05
CA ILE A 270 6.19 -7.40 5.93
C ILE A 270 5.64 -5.98 6.09
N GLY A 271 5.78 -5.15 5.06
CA GLY A 271 5.36 -3.75 5.06
C GLY A 271 6.51 -2.76 5.00
N ALA A 272 6.19 -1.47 5.15
CA ALA A 272 7.15 -0.39 5.03
C ALA A 272 7.95 -0.10 6.31
N TYR A 273 7.69 -0.82 7.39
CA TYR A 273 8.31 -0.60 8.70
C TYR A 273 8.86 -1.89 9.31
N GLU A 274 10.01 -1.79 9.93
CA GLU A 274 10.56 -2.81 10.83
C GLU A 274 10.11 -2.56 12.28
N ALA A 275 9.68 -3.61 12.95
CA ALA A 275 9.36 -3.57 14.37
C ALA A 275 10.61 -3.33 15.23
N THR A 276 10.54 -2.41 16.16
CA THR A 276 11.66 -2.14 17.09
C THR A 276 11.66 -3.10 18.28
N CYS A 277 11.61 -4.40 18.03
CA CYS A 277 11.58 -5.41 19.06
C CYS A 277 12.96 -5.70 19.65
N LEU A 278 13.17 -5.31 20.90
CA LEU A 278 14.37 -5.67 21.68
C LEU A 278 14.29 -7.14 22.17
N ASN A 279 14.56 -8.09 21.35
CA ASN A 279 14.40 -9.54 21.42
C ASN A 279 13.05 -10.02 20.89
N PRO A 280 13.02 -10.70 19.76
CA PRO A 280 11.84 -11.47 19.41
C PRO A 280 11.64 -12.53 20.51
N VAL A 281 10.60 -12.36 21.31
CA VAL A 281 10.23 -13.34 22.34
C VAL A 281 9.85 -14.62 21.61
N GLY A 282 10.82 -15.55 21.59
CA GLY A 282 10.71 -16.90 21.10
C GLY A 282 9.98 -17.04 19.78
N SER A 283 10.70 -17.45 18.74
CA SER A 283 10.12 -17.79 17.44
C SER A 283 8.77 -18.49 17.61
N VAL A 284 7.68 -17.78 17.42
CA VAL A 284 6.38 -18.41 17.27
C VAL A 284 6.46 -19.07 15.90
N LEU A 285 6.74 -20.36 15.90
CA LEU A 285 6.71 -21.16 14.70
C LEU A 285 5.25 -21.20 14.23
N TYR A 286 4.85 -20.32 13.32
CA TYR A 286 3.59 -20.45 12.63
C TYR A 286 3.70 -21.69 11.74
N VAL A 287 3.24 -22.81 12.27
CA VAL A 287 3.05 -24.03 11.48
C VAL A 287 1.92 -23.71 10.49
N ARG A 288 2.28 -23.44 9.24
CA ARG A 288 1.29 -23.43 8.15
C ARG A 288 0.53 -24.75 8.22
N SER A 289 -0.75 -24.71 8.48
CA SER A 289 -1.63 -25.86 8.31
C SER A 289 -1.80 -26.11 6.81
N GLY A 290 -0.81 -26.77 6.20
CA GLY A 290 -1.00 -27.41 4.91
C GLY A 290 -2.09 -28.48 5.04
N PRO A 291 -2.76 -28.89 3.96
CA PRO A 291 -3.71 -30.00 4.01
C PRO A 291 -3.03 -31.20 4.64
N ALA A 292 -3.69 -31.85 5.59
CA ALA A 292 -3.18 -32.95 6.38
C ALA A 292 -2.53 -34.03 5.50
N GLY A 293 -1.24 -33.94 5.31
CA GLY A 293 -0.39 -34.96 4.72
C GLY A 293 -0.03 -35.95 5.81
N THR A 294 -0.47 -37.18 5.64
CA THR A 294 -0.22 -38.34 6.48
C THR A 294 1.25 -38.44 6.85
N ALA A 295 1.54 -38.37 8.14
CA ALA A 295 2.83 -38.81 8.69
C ALA A 295 3.02 -40.30 8.35
N SER A 296 3.99 -40.62 7.51
CA SER A 296 4.49 -41.96 7.36
C SER A 296 5.63 -42.12 8.33
N SER A 297 5.50 -43.18 9.12
CA SER A 297 6.40 -43.71 10.15
C SER A 297 7.87 -43.83 9.73
#